data_5c4c521b75a44ad2bf3021f32d018d7e
#
_entry.id   5c4c521b75a44ad2bf3021f32d018d7e
#
_cell.length_a   1.000
_cell.length_b   1.000
_cell.length_c   1.000
_cell.angle_alpha   90.00
_cell.angle_beta   90.00
_cell.angle_gamma   90.00
#
_symmetry.space_group_name_H-M   'P 1'
#
loop_
_entity.id
_entity.type
_entity.pdbx_description
1 polymer ?
#
loop_
_entity_poly.entity_id
_entity_poly.type
_entity_poly.pdbx_seq_one_letter_code
_entity_poly.pdbx_strand_id
1 'polypeptide(L)'
;ENLENLYHVDAELNGFHPINEIKGIEEIKNKYLIPLKKAFPDLERRNNLVIGGAFRDKVFVSFISHLTGTFTNEWLGIKPTNKTIYLRTCEAHQITNNKIIKSYTLIDTVDFIRQAGYWPINKSLGVEGMWPSPITGDGENNQNLDKELSLQSLNQDLTMQRSLNIKPETEPGLSKD
;
A
#
# COMPACT_ATOMS: atom_id res chain seq x y z
N GLU A 1 11.22 -14.73 -11.83
CA GLU A 1 10.78 -15.64 -10.74
C GLU A 1 9.42 -16.20 -11.08
N ASN A 2 9.22 -17.47 -10.79
CA ASN A 2 7.95 -18.13 -11.07
C ASN A 2 6.95 -17.74 -9.98
N LEU A 3 5.88 -17.02 -10.34
CA LEU A 3 4.83 -16.57 -9.40
C LEU A 3 4.18 -17.74 -8.66
N GLU A 4 4.11 -18.90 -9.28
CA GLU A 4 3.57 -20.13 -8.67
C GLU A 4 4.36 -20.59 -7.44
N ASN A 5 5.61 -20.17 -7.28
CA ASN A 5 6.40 -20.46 -6.09
C ASN A 5 5.96 -19.57 -4.90
N LEU A 6 5.44 -18.39 -5.16
CA LEU A 6 5.05 -17.40 -4.15
C LEU A 6 3.55 -17.43 -3.85
N TYR A 7 2.72 -17.63 -4.85
CA TYR A 7 1.26 -17.57 -4.73
C TYR A 7 0.62 -18.96 -4.78
N HIS A 8 -0.48 -19.10 -4.05
CA HIS A 8 -1.39 -20.22 -4.26
C HIS A 8 -2.14 -20.05 -5.58
N VAL A 9 -2.53 -21.16 -6.24
CA VAL A 9 -3.26 -21.12 -7.53
C VAL A 9 -4.56 -20.32 -7.44
N ASP A 10 -5.28 -20.45 -6.32
CA ASP A 10 -6.54 -19.76 -6.04
C ASP A 10 -6.34 -18.47 -5.22
N ALA A 11 -5.16 -17.87 -5.27
CA ALA A 11 -4.90 -16.65 -4.50
C ALA A 11 -5.87 -15.53 -4.84
N GLU A 12 -6.25 -14.75 -3.84
CA GLU A 12 -7.12 -13.58 -3.99
C GLU A 12 -6.30 -12.30 -3.85
N LEU A 13 -6.54 -11.33 -4.72
CA LEU A 13 -6.05 -9.96 -4.62
C LEU A 13 -7.23 -9.03 -4.37
N ASN A 14 -7.18 -8.28 -3.26
CA ASN A 14 -8.07 -7.17 -2.98
C ASN A 14 -7.28 -5.88 -3.22
N GLY A 15 -7.47 -5.29 -4.37
CA GLY A 15 -6.72 -4.14 -4.84
C GLY A 15 -7.52 -2.84 -4.73
N PHE A 16 -6.83 -1.75 -5.02
CA PHE A 16 -7.40 -0.42 -5.18
C PHE A 16 -8.27 -0.33 -6.46
N HIS A 17 -9.11 0.69 -6.57
CA HIS A 17 -9.85 0.94 -7.80
C HIS A 17 -8.90 1.40 -8.94
N PRO A 18 -9.03 0.88 -10.18
CA PRO A 18 -10.07 -0.01 -10.72
C PRO A 18 -9.72 -1.50 -10.67
N ILE A 19 -8.64 -1.90 -10.01
CA ILE A 19 -8.22 -3.31 -9.91
C ILE A 19 -9.26 -4.12 -9.13
N ASN A 20 -9.70 -3.63 -7.96
CA ASN A 20 -10.69 -4.26 -7.11
C ASN A 20 -10.33 -5.71 -6.72
N GLU A 21 -11.31 -6.61 -6.65
CA GLU A 21 -11.08 -8.02 -6.33
C GLU A 21 -10.75 -8.84 -7.57
N ILE A 22 -9.64 -9.58 -7.50
CA ILE A 22 -9.21 -10.53 -8.53
C ILE A 22 -8.94 -11.89 -7.87
N LYS A 23 -9.43 -12.98 -8.47
CA LYS A 23 -9.25 -14.35 -7.99
C LYS A 23 -8.44 -15.18 -8.98
N GLY A 24 -7.52 -15.96 -8.43
CA GLY A 24 -6.63 -16.84 -9.18
C GLY A 24 -5.35 -16.14 -9.67
N ILE A 25 -4.24 -16.87 -9.57
CA ILE A 25 -2.91 -16.35 -9.88
C ILE A 25 -2.80 -15.86 -11.34
N GLU A 26 -3.39 -16.55 -12.30
CA GLU A 26 -3.33 -16.16 -13.71
C GLU A 26 -4.09 -14.85 -13.97
N GLU A 27 -5.22 -14.65 -13.31
CA GLU A 27 -5.97 -13.39 -13.40
C GLU A 27 -5.21 -12.23 -12.76
N ILE A 28 -4.60 -12.47 -11.57
CA ILE A 28 -3.74 -11.47 -10.90
C ILE A 28 -2.57 -11.08 -11.80
N LYS A 29 -1.92 -12.06 -12.41
CA LYS A 29 -0.82 -11.86 -13.34
C LYS A 29 -1.25 -11.03 -14.55
N ASN A 30 -2.34 -11.42 -15.21
CA ASN A 30 -2.77 -10.82 -16.46
C ASN A 30 -3.42 -9.43 -16.27
N LYS A 31 -4.19 -9.22 -15.20
CA LYS A 31 -4.94 -7.98 -14.97
C LYS A 31 -4.16 -6.94 -14.17
N TYR A 32 -3.20 -7.36 -13.34
CA TYR A 32 -2.46 -6.44 -12.47
C TYR A 32 -0.96 -6.42 -12.75
N LEU A 33 -0.26 -7.57 -12.59
CA LEU A 33 1.20 -7.57 -12.59
C LEU A 33 1.81 -7.27 -13.98
N ILE A 34 1.30 -7.90 -15.04
CA ILE A 34 1.78 -7.67 -16.40
C ILE A 34 1.51 -6.24 -16.86
N PRO A 35 0.29 -5.68 -16.71
CA PRO A 35 0.04 -4.27 -17.06
C PRO A 35 0.92 -3.30 -16.29
N LEU A 36 1.11 -3.51 -14.98
CA LEU A 36 1.99 -2.69 -14.16
C LEU A 36 3.44 -2.75 -14.67
N LYS A 37 3.97 -3.96 -14.89
CA LYS A 37 5.34 -4.14 -15.39
C LYS A 37 5.53 -3.60 -16.80
N LYS A 38 4.49 -3.66 -17.64
CA LYS A 38 4.52 -3.06 -18.98
C LYS A 38 4.57 -1.54 -18.91
N ALA A 39 3.82 -0.95 -17.99
CA ALA A 39 3.79 0.50 -17.79
C ALA A 39 5.13 1.03 -17.25
N PHE A 40 5.77 0.26 -16.38
CA PHE A 40 7.03 0.58 -15.73
C PHE A 40 8.04 -0.57 -15.92
N PRO A 41 8.74 -0.65 -17.08
CA PRO A 41 9.64 -1.77 -17.38
C PRO A 41 10.81 -1.92 -16.40
N ASP A 42 11.26 -0.80 -15.84
CA ASP A 42 12.34 -0.68 -14.87
C ASP A 42 11.84 -0.60 -13.41
N LEU A 43 10.62 -1.09 -13.15
CA LEU A 43 9.98 -1.01 -11.84
C LEU A 43 10.85 -1.65 -10.74
N GLU A 44 11.16 -0.87 -9.74
CA GLU A 44 11.88 -1.23 -8.52
C GLU A 44 11.00 -1.02 -7.30
N ARG A 45 11.08 -1.93 -6.33
CA ARG A 45 10.42 -1.78 -5.03
C ARG A 45 11.43 -1.32 -3.99
N ARG A 46 11.05 -0.29 -3.24
CA ARG A 46 11.80 0.20 -2.07
C ARG A 46 10.91 0.15 -0.85
N ASN A 47 11.23 -0.76 0.07
CA ASN A 47 10.46 -0.94 1.29
C ASN A 47 10.87 0.11 2.34
N ASN A 48 9.89 0.84 2.87
CA ASN A 48 10.08 1.75 4.00
C ASN A 48 9.86 1.02 5.32
N LEU A 49 8.91 0.06 5.34
CA LEU A 49 8.57 -0.71 6.50
C LEU A 49 8.14 -2.11 6.07
N VAL A 50 8.61 -3.13 6.78
CA VAL A 50 8.17 -4.53 6.63
C VAL A 50 7.81 -5.05 8.02
N ILE A 51 6.58 -5.56 8.16
CA ILE A 51 6.09 -6.12 9.41
C ILE A 51 5.58 -7.53 9.12
N GLY A 52 6.06 -8.52 9.87
CA GLY A 52 5.56 -9.89 9.83
C GLY A 52 5.01 -10.31 11.18
N GLY A 53 3.93 -11.08 11.19
CA GLY A 53 3.38 -11.57 12.43
C GLY A 53 2.13 -12.45 12.26
N ALA A 54 1.69 -13.05 13.37
CA ALA A 54 0.47 -13.81 13.42
C ALA A 54 -0.66 -12.96 14.03
N PHE A 55 -1.81 -12.99 13.39
CA PHE A 55 -3.03 -12.37 13.87
C PHE A 55 -4.21 -13.33 13.70
N ARG A 56 -4.89 -13.70 14.81
CA ARG A 56 -6.03 -14.63 14.82
C ARG A 56 -5.72 -15.91 14.03
N ASP A 57 -4.65 -16.60 14.40
CA ASP A 57 -4.18 -17.87 13.80
C ASP A 57 -3.77 -17.79 12.32
N LYS A 58 -3.66 -16.59 11.76
CA LYS A 58 -3.20 -16.33 10.41
C LYS A 58 -1.86 -15.61 10.42
N VAL A 59 -0.99 -15.97 9.49
CA VAL A 59 0.30 -15.30 9.31
C VAL A 59 0.15 -14.22 8.25
N PHE A 60 0.63 -13.02 8.57
CA PHE A 60 0.64 -11.89 7.64
C PHE A 60 2.05 -11.31 7.52
N VAL A 61 2.34 -10.82 6.31
CA VAL A 61 3.47 -9.93 6.05
C VAL A 61 2.91 -8.67 5.39
N SER A 62 3.24 -7.52 5.96
CA SER A 62 2.76 -6.22 5.48
C SER A 62 3.92 -5.32 5.11
N PHE A 63 3.71 -4.49 4.10
CA PHE A 63 4.70 -3.58 3.55
C PHE A 63 4.14 -2.17 3.41
N ILE A 64 4.93 -1.18 3.80
CA ILE A 64 4.79 0.19 3.31
C ILE A 64 5.98 0.44 2.41
N SER A 65 5.72 0.75 1.14
CA SER A 65 6.75 0.78 0.10
C SER A 65 6.53 1.90 -0.89
N HIS A 66 7.57 2.18 -1.66
CA HIS A 66 7.46 2.90 -2.92
C HIS A 66 7.82 1.94 -4.05
N LEU A 67 7.00 1.91 -5.09
CA LEU A 67 7.38 1.36 -6.39
C LEU A 67 7.86 2.53 -7.23
N THR A 68 9.07 2.42 -7.78
CA THR A 68 9.70 3.49 -8.55
C THR A 68 10.03 2.96 -9.93
N GLY A 69 9.72 3.73 -10.96
CA GLY A 69 10.03 3.36 -12.33
C GLY A 69 9.71 4.46 -13.31
N THR A 70 10.18 4.28 -14.56
CA THR A 70 9.89 5.20 -15.66
C THR A 70 8.55 4.83 -16.30
N PHE A 71 7.60 5.76 -16.29
CA PHE A 71 6.26 5.55 -16.83
C PHE A 71 6.26 5.66 -18.36
N THR A 72 6.44 4.52 -19.05
CA THR A 72 6.65 4.46 -20.51
C THR A 72 5.47 3.96 -21.31
N ASN A 73 4.51 3.28 -20.69
CA ASN A 73 3.30 2.80 -21.38
C ASN A 73 2.06 3.14 -20.56
N GLU A 74 0.92 3.24 -21.26
CA GLU A 74 -0.38 3.52 -20.62
C GLU A 74 -0.71 2.53 -19.50
N TRP A 75 -1.20 3.07 -18.39
CA TRP A 75 -1.69 2.29 -17.25
C TRP A 75 -2.90 2.97 -16.63
N LEU A 76 -3.93 2.19 -16.32
CA LEU A 76 -5.20 2.67 -15.73
C LEU A 76 -5.86 3.80 -16.53
N GLY A 77 -5.70 3.81 -17.85
CA GLY A 77 -6.22 4.86 -18.74
C GLY A 77 -5.41 6.17 -18.74
N ILE A 78 -4.26 6.19 -18.04
CA ILE A 78 -3.37 7.35 -17.96
C ILE A 78 -2.24 7.18 -18.98
N LYS A 79 -2.04 8.22 -19.81
CA LYS A 79 -0.98 8.23 -20.82
C LYS A 79 0.40 8.34 -20.20
N PRO A 80 1.42 7.71 -20.79
CA PRO A 80 2.79 7.74 -20.28
C PRO A 80 3.39 9.14 -20.33
N THR A 81 4.23 9.44 -19.35
CA THR A 81 4.95 10.72 -19.26
C THR A 81 6.42 10.61 -19.64
N ASN A 82 6.96 9.39 -19.72
CA ASN A 82 8.39 9.11 -19.84
C ASN A 82 9.24 9.71 -18.69
N LYS A 83 8.61 9.94 -17.55
CA LYS A 83 9.26 10.44 -16.33
C LYS A 83 9.26 9.36 -15.25
N THR A 84 10.19 9.48 -14.32
CA THR A 84 10.18 8.65 -13.11
C THR A 84 8.97 9.00 -12.27
N ILE A 85 8.23 7.96 -11.86
CA ILE A 85 7.06 8.05 -10.99
C ILE A 85 7.34 7.24 -9.71
N TYR A 86 6.85 7.74 -8.59
CA TYR A 86 6.91 7.09 -7.29
C TYR A 86 5.51 6.70 -6.85
N LEU A 87 5.21 5.40 -6.86
CA LEU A 87 3.91 4.87 -6.42
C LEU A 87 4.02 4.48 -4.95
N ARG A 88 3.36 5.22 -4.07
CA ARG A 88 3.25 4.82 -2.66
C ARG A 88 2.33 3.63 -2.53
N THR A 89 2.78 2.60 -1.83
CA THR A 89 2.00 1.37 -1.64
C THR A 89 1.90 0.99 -0.17
N CYS A 90 0.76 0.42 0.18
CA CYS A 90 0.57 -0.32 1.42
C CYS A 90 0.00 -1.69 1.06
N GLU A 91 0.69 -2.74 1.49
CA GLU A 91 0.32 -4.10 1.13
C GLU A 91 0.30 -4.99 2.36
N ALA A 92 -0.62 -5.95 2.39
CA ALA A 92 -0.65 -7.01 3.39
C ALA A 92 -0.95 -8.34 2.70
N HIS A 93 -0.13 -9.35 2.99
CA HIS A 93 -0.26 -10.67 2.41
C HIS A 93 -0.50 -11.70 3.49
N GLN A 94 -1.59 -12.46 3.38
CA GLN A 94 -1.83 -13.62 4.21
C GLN A 94 -1.08 -14.82 3.62
N ILE A 95 -0.29 -15.49 4.47
CA ILE A 95 0.56 -16.62 4.08
C ILE A 95 0.03 -17.90 4.74
N THR A 96 -0.07 -18.95 3.95
CA THR A 96 -0.39 -20.32 4.40
C THR A 96 0.49 -21.29 3.61
N ASN A 97 1.11 -22.24 4.30
CA ASN A 97 2.01 -23.22 3.67
C ASN A 97 3.08 -22.58 2.76
N ASN A 98 3.71 -21.50 3.23
CA ASN A 98 4.71 -20.71 2.50
C ASN A 98 4.22 -20.10 1.17
N LYS A 99 2.89 -19.99 0.97
CA LYS A 99 2.31 -19.34 -0.19
C LYS A 99 1.36 -18.23 0.21
N ILE A 100 1.34 -17.19 -0.60
CA ILE A 100 0.37 -16.10 -0.48
C ILE A 100 -0.98 -16.63 -0.94
N ILE A 101 -1.97 -16.63 -0.06
CA ILE A 101 -3.35 -17.03 -0.35
C ILE A 101 -4.27 -15.82 -0.52
N LYS A 102 -3.92 -14.69 0.10
CA LYS A 102 -4.69 -13.46 0.00
C LYS A 102 -3.78 -12.25 0.10
N SER A 103 -4.01 -11.30 -0.78
CA SER A 103 -3.29 -10.02 -0.83
C SER A 103 -4.28 -8.87 -0.71
N TYR A 104 -3.89 -7.86 0.06
CA TYR A 104 -4.52 -6.55 0.10
C TYR A 104 -3.49 -5.55 -0.39
N THR A 105 -3.81 -4.80 -1.44
CA THR A 105 -2.87 -3.88 -2.07
C THR A 105 -3.55 -2.53 -2.27
N LEU A 106 -2.98 -1.51 -1.68
CA LEU A 106 -3.37 -0.13 -1.89
C LEU A 106 -2.22 0.61 -2.59
N ILE A 107 -2.54 1.30 -3.68
CA ILE A 107 -1.64 2.24 -4.34
C ILE A 107 -2.28 3.63 -4.28
N ASP A 108 -1.50 4.66 -3.98
CA ASP A 108 -1.94 6.05 -4.03
C ASP A 108 -2.11 6.50 -5.49
N THR A 109 -3.29 6.17 -6.03
CA THR A 109 -3.64 6.50 -7.41
C THR A 109 -3.85 8.00 -7.62
N VAL A 110 -4.25 8.74 -6.59
CA VAL A 110 -4.43 10.19 -6.67
C VAL A 110 -3.08 10.86 -6.88
N ASP A 111 -2.07 10.47 -6.09
CA ASP A 111 -0.72 10.99 -6.27
C ASP A 111 -0.09 10.55 -7.59
N PHE A 112 -0.36 9.33 -8.06
CA PHE A 112 0.05 8.86 -9.39
C PHE A 112 -0.52 9.76 -10.51
N ILE A 113 -1.82 10.05 -10.46
CA ILE A 113 -2.49 10.93 -11.45
C ILE A 113 -1.85 12.32 -11.43
N ARG A 114 -1.56 12.85 -10.23
CA ARG A 114 -0.87 14.13 -10.04
C ARG A 114 0.53 14.13 -10.68
N GLN A 115 1.34 13.11 -10.40
CA GLN A 115 2.68 12.96 -10.97
C GLN A 115 2.65 12.81 -12.50
N ALA A 116 1.58 12.23 -13.04
CA ALA A 116 1.33 12.14 -14.48
C ALA A 116 0.88 13.47 -15.12
N GLY A 117 0.73 14.53 -14.32
CA GLY A 117 0.38 15.88 -14.80
C GLY A 117 -1.13 16.15 -14.85
N TYR A 118 -1.95 15.28 -14.27
CA TYR A 118 -3.39 15.48 -14.16
C TYR A 118 -3.76 15.72 -12.70
N TRP A 119 -4.65 16.68 -12.44
CA TRP A 119 -5.14 16.93 -11.09
C TRP A 119 -6.66 16.85 -11.07
N PRO A 120 -7.23 15.74 -10.58
CA PRO A 120 -8.68 15.50 -10.66
C PRO A 120 -9.48 16.24 -9.59
N ILE A 121 -8.83 16.88 -8.65
CA ILE A 121 -9.47 17.60 -7.53
C ILE A 121 -9.14 19.09 -7.61
N ASN A 122 -9.93 19.93 -6.92
CA ASN A 122 -9.64 21.35 -6.82
C ASN A 122 -8.25 21.60 -6.19
N LYS A 123 -7.69 22.77 -6.47
CA LYS A 123 -6.41 23.18 -5.87
C LYS A 123 -6.45 23.05 -4.35
N SER A 124 -5.32 22.71 -3.77
CA SER A 124 -5.15 22.67 -2.31
C SER A 124 -5.56 24.00 -1.68
N LEU A 125 -6.29 23.93 -0.57
CA LEU A 125 -6.67 25.10 0.23
C LEU A 125 -5.55 25.53 1.20
N GLY A 126 -4.48 24.75 1.31
CA GLY A 126 -3.35 25.00 2.18
C GLY A 126 -2.02 24.67 1.49
N VAL A 127 -0.96 24.58 2.27
CA VAL A 127 0.34 24.16 1.80
C VAL A 127 0.33 22.63 1.61
N GLU A 128 0.68 22.17 0.41
CA GLU A 128 0.80 20.75 0.14
C GLU A 128 1.93 20.14 0.97
N GLY A 129 1.61 19.14 1.78
CA GLY A 129 2.61 18.34 2.49
C GLY A 129 3.39 17.47 1.51
N MET A 130 4.71 17.49 1.62
CA MET A 130 5.55 16.57 0.88
C MET A 130 5.71 15.28 1.68
N TRP A 131 5.34 14.16 1.08
CA TRP A 131 5.72 12.87 1.63
C TRP A 131 7.23 12.66 1.39
N PRO A 132 8.01 12.29 2.42
CA PRO A 132 9.43 12.05 2.23
C PRO A 132 9.65 10.96 1.19
N SER A 133 10.59 11.19 0.29
CA SER A 133 11.05 10.18 -0.66
C SER A 133 11.61 8.98 0.06
N PRO A 134 11.57 7.77 -0.54
CA PRO A 134 12.22 6.61 0.05
C PRO A 134 13.72 6.89 0.23
N ILE A 135 14.17 6.87 1.49
CA ILE A 135 15.55 7.21 1.85
C ILE A 135 16.46 6.00 1.68
N THR A 136 15.96 4.82 2.02
CA THR A 136 16.69 3.54 1.90
C THR A 136 15.82 2.52 1.18
N GLY A 137 16.43 1.46 0.66
CA GLY A 137 15.74 0.36 -0.01
C GLY A 137 15.50 -0.88 0.84
N ASP A 138 15.91 -0.86 2.08
CA ASP A 138 16.15 -2.05 2.88
C ASP A 138 15.06 -2.34 3.90
N GLY A 139 14.03 -1.56 4.02
CA GLY A 139 12.98 -1.77 5.01
C GLY A 139 13.53 -2.32 6.34
N GLU A 140 13.51 -1.56 7.38
CA GLU A 140 14.02 -2.03 8.67
C GLU A 140 13.26 -3.27 9.15
N ASN A 141 14.01 -4.36 9.40
CA ASN A 141 13.48 -5.56 10.00
C ASN A 141 13.41 -5.37 11.52
N ASN A 142 12.30 -4.81 11.99
CA ASN A 142 12.06 -4.57 13.42
C ASN A 142 11.74 -5.86 14.20
N GLN A 143 12.40 -6.99 13.88
CA GLN A 143 12.19 -8.25 14.61
C GLN A 143 12.61 -8.19 16.10
N ASN A 144 13.30 -7.14 16.52
CA ASN A 144 13.79 -6.96 17.89
C ASN A 144 13.24 -5.73 18.62
N LEU A 145 12.08 -5.20 18.20
CA LEU A 145 11.41 -4.22 19.04
C LEU A 145 10.98 -4.92 20.35
N ASP A 146 11.62 -4.57 21.43
CA ASP A 146 11.28 -4.99 22.77
C ASP A 146 9.79 -4.69 22.99
N LYS A 147 9.03 -5.74 23.34
CA LYS A 147 7.58 -5.60 23.58
C LYS A 147 7.28 -4.52 24.62
N GLU A 148 8.18 -4.30 25.56
CA GLU A 148 8.09 -3.28 26.58
C GLU A 148 8.19 -1.88 26.02
N LEU A 149 9.12 -1.62 25.08
CA LEU A 149 9.25 -0.33 24.38
C LEU A 149 8.02 -0.03 23.50
N SER A 150 7.48 -1.04 22.82
CA SER A 150 6.27 -0.88 22.00
C SER A 150 5.05 -0.55 22.87
N LEU A 151 4.92 -1.18 24.04
CA LEU A 151 3.85 -0.89 25.01
C LEU A 151 4.02 0.49 25.65
N GLN A 152 5.25 0.93 25.93
CA GLN A 152 5.53 2.27 26.43
C GLN A 152 5.17 3.35 25.41
N SER A 153 5.55 3.16 24.16
CA SER A 153 5.19 4.08 23.05
C SER A 153 3.69 4.18 22.89
N LEU A 154 2.98 3.03 22.84
CA LEU A 154 1.52 3.01 22.75
C LEU A 154 0.85 3.73 23.93
N ASN A 155 1.35 3.51 25.15
CA ASN A 155 0.81 4.16 26.35
C ASN A 155 1.09 5.68 26.35
N GLN A 156 2.23 6.12 25.83
CA GLN A 156 2.53 7.55 25.65
C GLN A 156 1.58 8.20 24.65
N ASP A 157 1.33 7.56 23.50
CA ASP A 157 0.39 8.05 22.49
C ASP A 157 -1.03 8.15 23.03
N LEU A 158 -1.49 7.11 23.75
CA LEU A 158 -2.82 7.12 24.38
C LEU A 158 -2.94 8.21 25.47
N THR A 159 -1.87 8.46 26.21
CA THR A 159 -1.82 9.50 27.24
C THR A 159 -1.85 10.88 26.59
N MET A 160 -1.12 11.10 25.51
CA MET A 160 -1.12 12.34 24.74
C MET A 160 -2.50 12.60 24.12
N GLN A 161 -3.13 11.60 23.50
CA GLN A 161 -4.49 11.74 22.97
C GLN A 161 -5.53 12.12 24.05
N ARG A 162 -5.43 11.52 25.24
CA ARG A 162 -6.28 11.87 26.38
C ARG A 162 -6.03 13.29 26.90
N SER A 163 -4.77 13.74 26.91
CA SER A 163 -4.41 15.10 27.35
C SER A 163 -4.91 16.18 26.40
N LEU A 164 -5.02 15.87 25.11
CA LEU A 164 -5.55 16.77 24.08
C LEU A 164 -7.08 16.90 24.13
N ASN A 165 -7.76 16.17 25.02
CA ASN A 165 -9.22 16.23 25.22
C ASN A 165 -10.04 16.07 23.92
N ILE A 166 -9.49 15.30 22.97
CA ILE A 166 -10.15 14.98 21.71
C ILE A 166 -11.30 14.03 22.03
N LYS A 167 -12.52 14.58 22.11
CA LYS A 167 -13.73 13.76 22.13
C LYS A 167 -13.89 13.15 20.74
N PRO A 168 -14.17 11.83 20.62
CA PRO A 168 -14.59 11.29 19.34
C PRO A 168 -15.80 12.08 18.86
N GLU A 169 -15.75 12.58 17.63
CA GLU A 169 -16.93 13.21 17.02
C GLU A 169 -18.05 12.15 17.01
N THR A 170 -19.12 12.44 17.73
CA THR A 170 -20.35 11.66 17.62
C THR A 170 -20.87 11.92 16.21
N GLU A 171 -21.01 10.88 15.41
CA GLU A 171 -21.63 10.98 14.08
C GLU A 171 -22.91 11.81 14.17
N PRO A 172 -23.09 12.81 13.29
CA PRO A 172 -24.35 13.53 13.24
C PRO A 172 -25.45 12.52 12.90
N GLY A 173 -26.39 12.36 13.81
CA GLY A 173 -27.48 11.43 13.67
C GLY A 173 -28.21 11.66 12.35
N LEU A 174 -28.32 10.61 11.54
CA LEU A 174 -29.24 10.56 10.41
C LEU A 174 -30.64 10.78 10.96
N SER A 175 -31.23 11.98 10.73
CA SER A 175 -32.62 12.21 10.97
C SER A 175 -33.41 11.28 10.06
N LYS A 176 -34.21 10.41 10.69
CA LYS A 176 -35.28 9.70 9.99
C LYS A 176 -36.41 10.72 9.74
N ASP A 177 -36.63 11.07 8.48
CA ASP A 177 -37.89 11.51 7.93
C ASP A 177 -38.14 10.78 6.62
#